data_26028a5f6f656d7d35769d0cbef21e4a
#
_entry.id   26028a5f6f656d7d35769d0cbef21e4a
#
_cell.length_a   1.000
_cell.length_b   1.000
_cell.length_c   1.000
_cell.angle_alpha   90.00
_cell.angle_beta   90.00
_cell.angle_gamma   90.00
#
_symmetry.space_group_name_H-M   'P 1'
#
loop_
_entity.id
_entity.type
_entity.pdbx_description
1 polymer ?
#
loop_
_entity_poly.entity_id
_entity_poly.type
_entity_poly.pdbx_seq_one_letter_code
_entity_poly.pdbx_strand_id
1 'polypeptide(L)'
;MLIRRDRGMLAVTVMLDVAFHGGRTATVSAAEIADRLGLARRGMEPLLQGLSRAGLLESVRGPRGGYRLGRPRRDIKLSEVVAVAVSEGEVEPSEGPSGRLQEKVVDTLWSELEAAARDRLAALTLDDLLRRAAAAGLRRPTTEPITFAI
;
A
#
# COMPACT_ATOMS: atom_id res chain seq x y z
N MET A 1 4.76 -7.50 -16.18
CA MET A 1 4.66 -6.06 -15.91
C MET A 1 5.49 -5.75 -14.69
N LEU A 2 6.63 -5.17 -14.88
CA LEU A 2 7.43 -4.68 -13.76
C LEU A 2 6.57 -3.70 -12.98
N ILE A 3 6.58 -3.83 -11.67
CA ILE A 3 5.79 -3.05 -10.74
C ILE A 3 5.84 -1.58 -11.14
N ARG A 4 4.72 -1.02 -11.54
CA ARG A 4 4.64 0.42 -11.78
C ARG A 4 4.97 1.12 -10.47
N ARG A 5 6.12 1.77 -10.47
CA ARG A 5 6.68 2.43 -9.29
C ARG A 5 5.70 3.41 -8.65
N ASP A 6 4.95 4.11 -9.47
CA ASP A 6 3.98 5.11 -9.04
C ASP A 6 2.81 4.49 -8.25
N ARG A 7 2.13 3.49 -8.79
CA ARG A 7 0.93 2.90 -8.19
C ARG A 7 1.23 1.89 -7.09
N GLY A 8 2.19 1.02 -7.31
CA GLY A 8 2.62 0.07 -6.30
C GLY A 8 3.20 0.76 -5.08
N MET A 9 4.02 1.77 -5.27
CA MET A 9 4.55 2.59 -4.19
C MET A 9 3.44 3.33 -3.45
N LEU A 10 2.47 3.91 -4.17
CA LEU A 10 1.36 4.60 -3.56
C LEU A 10 0.55 3.67 -2.66
N ALA A 11 0.18 2.49 -3.14
CA ALA A 11 -0.59 1.52 -2.37
C ALA A 11 0.14 1.08 -1.10
N VAL A 12 1.42 0.76 -1.20
CA VAL A 12 2.26 0.38 -0.06
C VAL A 12 2.39 1.55 0.92
N THR A 13 2.61 2.76 0.42
CA THR A 13 2.75 3.95 1.26
C THR A 13 1.45 4.27 2.00
N VAL A 14 0.31 4.17 1.34
CA VAL A 14 -1.02 4.36 1.97
C VAL A 14 -1.25 3.34 3.08
N MET A 15 -0.99 2.06 2.82
CA MET A 15 -1.13 1.01 3.82
C MET A 15 -0.20 1.22 5.01
N LEU A 16 1.04 1.63 4.74
CA LEU A 16 2.01 1.94 5.79
C LEU A 16 1.59 3.15 6.62
N ASP A 17 1.06 4.19 5.99
CA ASP A 17 0.55 5.39 6.65
C ASP A 17 -0.60 5.05 7.62
N VAL A 18 -1.57 4.27 7.17
CA VAL A 18 -2.68 3.81 8.02
C VAL A 18 -2.18 2.95 9.19
N ALA A 19 -1.26 2.03 8.92
CA ALA A 19 -0.68 1.17 9.96
C ALA A 19 0.12 1.96 10.99
N PHE A 20 0.85 2.97 10.53
CA PHE A 20 1.72 3.81 11.38
C PHE A 20 0.91 4.75 12.28
N HIS A 21 -0.14 5.37 11.74
CA HIS A 21 -0.93 6.38 12.45
C HIS A 21 -2.19 5.85 13.14
N GLY A 22 -2.74 4.73 12.69
CA GLY A 22 -4.00 4.20 13.23
C GLY A 22 -3.94 2.73 13.64
N GLY A 23 -3.40 1.88 12.79
CA GLY A 23 -3.42 0.45 12.99
C GLY A 23 -4.82 -0.15 12.86
N ARG A 24 -5.21 -0.99 13.81
CA ARG A 24 -6.55 -1.61 13.86
C ARG A 24 -7.51 -0.93 14.83
N THR A 25 -7.01 -0.08 15.69
CA THR A 25 -7.77 0.51 16.80
C THR A 25 -8.23 1.93 16.52
N ALA A 26 -7.44 2.71 15.79
CA ALA A 26 -7.75 4.08 15.42
C ALA A 26 -7.95 4.20 13.92
N THR A 27 -8.82 5.12 13.52
CA THR A 27 -9.07 5.42 12.12
C THR A 27 -8.23 6.59 11.63
N VAL A 28 -7.91 6.57 10.36
CA VAL A 28 -7.20 7.65 9.66
C VAL A 28 -8.08 8.08 8.49
N SER A 29 -8.41 9.36 8.39
CA SER A 29 -9.24 9.86 7.29
C SER A 29 -8.47 9.95 5.98
N ALA A 30 -9.18 9.89 4.86
CA ALA A 30 -8.58 10.09 3.54
C ALA A 30 -7.89 11.47 3.42
N ALA A 31 -8.46 12.50 4.05
CA ALA A 31 -7.87 13.84 4.08
C ALA A 31 -6.51 13.86 4.82
N GLU A 32 -6.43 13.19 5.96
CA GLU A 32 -5.17 13.08 6.73
C GLU A 32 -4.09 12.33 5.95
N ILE A 33 -4.45 11.23 5.28
CA ILE A 33 -3.53 10.49 4.42
C ILE A 33 -3.03 11.39 3.27
N ALA A 34 -3.95 12.07 2.58
CA ALA A 34 -3.62 12.95 1.47
C ALA A 34 -2.67 14.07 1.89
N ASP A 35 -2.94 14.71 3.03
CA ASP A 35 -2.11 15.80 3.55
C ASP A 35 -0.70 15.31 3.88
N ARG A 36 -0.56 14.17 4.54
CA ARG A 36 0.76 13.61 4.87
C ARG A 36 1.56 13.18 3.65
N LEU A 37 0.89 12.66 2.63
CA LEU A 37 1.55 12.19 1.42
C LEU A 37 1.71 13.28 0.34
N GLY A 38 1.17 14.46 0.56
CA GLY A 38 1.22 15.56 -0.40
C GLY A 38 0.45 15.28 -1.68
N LEU A 39 -0.69 14.57 -1.59
CA LEU A 39 -1.49 14.11 -2.71
C LEU A 39 -2.89 14.71 -2.70
N ALA A 40 -3.51 14.76 -3.87
CA ALA A 40 -4.92 15.12 -3.98
C ALA A 40 -5.79 13.96 -3.47
N ARG A 41 -6.73 14.25 -2.56
CA ARG A 41 -7.66 13.27 -2.00
C ARG A 41 -8.39 12.46 -3.08
N ARG A 42 -8.84 13.13 -4.14
CA ARG A 42 -9.60 12.53 -5.23
C ARG A 42 -8.84 11.41 -5.94
N GLY A 43 -7.52 11.52 -6.09
CA GLY A 43 -6.69 10.50 -6.74
C GLY A 43 -6.50 9.22 -5.92
N MET A 44 -6.76 9.28 -4.62
CA MET A 44 -6.60 8.13 -3.72
C MET A 44 -7.89 7.35 -3.47
N GLU A 45 -9.05 7.93 -3.70
CA GLU A 45 -10.33 7.29 -3.38
C GLU A 45 -10.53 5.92 -4.05
N PRO A 46 -10.25 5.74 -5.36
CA PRO A 46 -10.35 4.41 -5.97
C PRO A 46 -9.45 3.38 -5.34
N LEU A 47 -8.23 3.77 -4.98
CA LEU A 47 -7.27 2.88 -4.31
C LEU A 47 -7.75 2.50 -2.91
N LEU A 48 -8.21 3.46 -2.11
CA LEU A 48 -8.74 3.21 -0.77
C LEU A 48 -9.95 2.28 -0.81
N GLN A 49 -10.84 2.47 -1.78
CA GLN A 49 -11.99 1.58 -2.01
C GLN A 49 -11.54 0.18 -2.41
N GLY A 50 -10.57 0.07 -3.31
CA GLY A 50 -10.00 -1.22 -3.73
C GLY A 50 -9.35 -1.98 -2.55
N LEU A 51 -8.58 -1.30 -1.73
CA LEU A 51 -7.97 -1.87 -0.53
C LEU A 51 -9.03 -2.33 0.48
N SER A 52 -10.12 -1.57 0.61
CA SER A 52 -11.25 -1.95 1.48
C SER A 52 -12.01 -3.17 0.96
N ARG A 53 -12.27 -3.24 -0.35
CA ARG A 53 -12.90 -4.41 -0.97
C ARG A 53 -12.05 -5.67 -0.84
N ALA A 54 -10.74 -5.53 -0.88
CA ALA A 54 -9.81 -6.64 -0.69
C ALA A 54 -9.66 -7.08 0.79
N GLY A 55 -10.30 -6.37 1.73
CA GLY A 55 -10.21 -6.64 3.15
C GLY A 55 -8.89 -6.22 3.81
N LEU A 56 -8.05 -5.46 3.11
CA LEU A 56 -6.79 -4.94 3.63
C LEU A 56 -7.00 -3.70 4.49
N LEU A 57 -8.00 -2.90 4.14
CA LEU A 57 -8.51 -1.80 4.95
C LEU A 57 -9.97 -2.07 5.34
N GLU A 58 -10.39 -1.45 6.41
CA GLU A 58 -11.78 -1.37 6.83
C GLU A 58 -12.20 0.08 6.89
N SER A 59 -13.29 0.40 6.19
CA SER A 59 -13.89 1.73 6.19
C SER A 59 -14.84 1.88 7.38
N VAL A 60 -14.70 2.95 8.13
CA VAL A 60 -15.55 3.29 9.27
C VAL A 60 -16.26 4.60 8.96
N ARG A 61 -17.59 4.58 9.06
CA ARG A 61 -18.42 5.77 8.86
C ARG A 61 -18.56 6.59 10.14
N GLY A 62 -18.92 7.87 9.99
CA GLY A 62 -19.27 8.78 11.07
C GLY A 62 -18.27 9.91 11.26
N PRO A 63 -18.47 10.79 12.29
CA PRO A 63 -17.62 11.97 12.51
C PRO A 63 -16.15 11.63 12.80
N ARG A 64 -15.89 10.46 13.35
CA ARG A 64 -14.55 9.88 13.58
C ARG A 64 -14.25 8.76 12.59
N GLY A 65 -14.89 8.79 11.43
CA GLY A 65 -14.72 7.81 10.38
C GLY A 65 -13.41 7.94 9.66
N GLY A 66 -13.10 6.96 8.86
CA GLY A 66 -11.91 6.86 8.06
C GLY A 66 -11.56 5.42 7.77
N TYR A 67 -10.29 5.13 7.73
CA TYR A 67 -9.78 3.81 7.41
C TYR A 67 -8.91 3.28 8.53
N ARG A 68 -9.00 1.99 8.76
CA ARG A 68 -8.11 1.24 9.65
C ARG A 68 -7.70 -0.07 8.98
N LEU A 69 -6.69 -0.74 9.53
CA LEU A 69 -6.30 -2.05 8.99
C LEU A 69 -7.43 -3.07 9.15
N GLY A 70 -7.75 -3.78 8.08
CA GLY A 70 -8.74 -4.84 8.07
C GLY A 70 -8.25 -6.15 8.67
N ARG A 71 -6.93 -6.32 8.73
CA ARG A 71 -6.23 -7.49 9.28
C ARG A 71 -5.03 -7.04 10.12
N PRO A 72 -4.51 -7.90 11.02
CA PRO A 72 -3.23 -7.62 11.67
C PRO A 72 -2.14 -7.38 10.64
N ARG A 73 -1.27 -6.41 10.91
CA ARG A 73 -0.17 -6.02 10.01
C ARG A 73 0.76 -7.17 9.60
N ARG A 74 0.94 -8.15 10.49
CA ARG A 74 1.73 -9.35 10.20
C ARG A 74 1.07 -10.30 9.20
N ASP A 75 -0.23 -10.17 9.00
CA ASP A 75 -1.03 -11.00 8.09
C ASP A 75 -1.31 -10.31 6.76
N ILE A 76 -0.75 -9.11 6.54
CA ILE A 76 -0.88 -8.36 5.29
C ILE A 76 0.43 -8.48 4.52
N LYS A 77 0.40 -9.24 3.44
CA LYS A 77 1.55 -9.39 2.53
C LYS A 77 1.60 -8.23 1.55
N LEU A 78 2.79 -7.74 1.25
CA LEU A 78 2.96 -6.66 0.28
C LEU A 78 2.51 -7.06 -1.13
N SER A 79 2.59 -8.34 -1.48
CA SER A 79 2.05 -8.86 -2.74
C SER A 79 0.55 -8.63 -2.90
N GLU A 80 -0.23 -8.75 -1.83
CA GLU A 80 -1.67 -8.48 -1.84
C GLU A 80 -1.95 -6.98 -2.04
N VAL A 81 -1.18 -6.12 -1.42
CA VAL A 81 -1.31 -4.66 -1.54
C VAL A 81 -1.00 -4.21 -2.98
N VAL A 82 0.09 -4.68 -3.54
CA VAL A 82 0.50 -4.35 -4.91
C VAL A 82 -0.49 -4.91 -5.94
N ALA A 83 -1.06 -6.09 -5.71
CA ALA A 83 -2.08 -6.68 -6.58
C ALA A 83 -3.32 -5.78 -6.71
N VAL A 84 -3.76 -5.14 -5.63
CA VAL A 84 -4.88 -4.17 -5.68
C VAL A 84 -4.51 -2.97 -6.55
N ALA A 85 -3.31 -2.42 -6.40
CA ALA A 85 -2.84 -1.28 -7.19
C ALA A 85 -2.80 -1.58 -8.69
N VAL A 86 -2.45 -2.80 -9.05
CA VAL A 86 -2.42 -3.25 -10.46
C VAL A 86 -3.84 -3.41 -11.02
N SER A 87 -4.77 -3.97 -10.23
CA SER A 87 -6.14 -4.21 -10.68
C SER A 87 -6.97 -2.92 -10.84
N GLU A 88 -6.68 -1.90 -10.02
CA GLU A 88 -7.36 -0.59 -10.09
C GLU A 88 -6.76 0.33 -11.17
N GLY A 89 -5.71 -0.11 -11.83
CA GLY A 89 -5.02 0.65 -12.87
C GLY A 89 -5.50 0.32 -14.27
N GLU A 90 -5.76 1.35 -15.09
CA GLU A 90 -5.91 1.17 -16.52
C GLU A 90 -4.60 0.63 -17.10
N VAL A 91 -4.67 -0.54 -17.72
CA VAL A 91 -3.57 -1.10 -18.50
C VAL A 91 -3.58 -0.34 -19.83
N GLU A 92 -2.79 0.71 -19.95
CA GLU A 92 -2.49 1.26 -21.25
C GLU A 92 -1.67 0.21 -22.03
N PRO A 93 -2.09 -0.17 -23.24
CA PRO A 93 -1.26 -0.99 -24.09
C PRO A 93 0.02 -0.18 -24.38
N SER A 94 1.13 -0.58 -23.78
CA SER A 94 2.40 0.01 -24.14
C SER A 94 2.78 -0.46 -25.54
N GLU A 95 2.93 0.45 -26.47
CA GLU A 95 3.63 0.19 -27.71
C GLU A 95 5.11 -0.09 -27.37
N GLY A 96 5.38 -1.35 -27.09
CA GLY A 96 6.73 -1.81 -26.78
C GLY A 96 7.47 -2.31 -28.02
N PRO A 97 8.76 -2.53 -27.91
CA PRO A 97 9.53 -3.17 -28.97
C PRO A 97 8.96 -4.54 -29.28
N SER A 98 9.04 -4.97 -30.54
CA SER A 98 8.53 -6.25 -31.01
C SER A 98 9.61 -6.99 -31.82
N GLY A 99 9.35 -8.26 -32.13
CA GLY A 99 10.22 -9.10 -32.92
C GLY A 99 10.76 -10.30 -32.13
N ARG A 100 11.47 -11.19 -32.85
CA ARG A 100 11.89 -12.50 -32.30
C ARG A 100 12.86 -12.36 -31.11
N LEU A 101 13.75 -11.38 -31.12
CA LEU A 101 14.65 -11.13 -29.98
C LEU A 101 13.85 -10.66 -28.77
N GLN A 102 12.88 -9.80 -28.96
CA GLN A 102 11.98 -9.35 -27.89
C GLN A 102 11.22 -10.54 -27.30
N GLU A 103 10.50 -11.28 -28.13
CA GLU A 103 9.63 -12.38 -27.69
C GLU A 103 10.39 -13.55 -27.05
N LYS A 104 11.53 -13.93 -27.61
CA LYS A 104 12.28 -15.11 -27.17
C LYS A 104 13.26 -14.87 -26.05
N VAL A 105 13.75 -13.66 -25.92
CA VAL A 105 14.82 -13.33 -24.96
C VAL A 105 14.35 -12.32 -23.92
N VAL A 106 13.91 -11.14 -24.37
CA VAL A 106 13.59 -10.04 -23.44
C VAL A 106 12.31 -10.32 -22.64
N ASP A 107 11.26 -10.81 -23.28
CA ASP A 107 10.01 -11.14 -22.57
C ASP A 107 10.21 -12.25 -21.54
N THR A 108 11.07 -13.22 -21.86
CA THR A 108 11.44 -14.27 -20.90
C THR A 108 12.18 -13.70 -19.70
N LEU A 109 13.17 -12.83 -19.94
CA LEU A 109 13.87 -12.13 -18.85
C LEU A 109 12.92 -11.32 -18.00
N TRP A 110 11.99 -10.57 -18.64
CA TRP A 110 11.02 -9.75 -17.90
C TRP A 110 10.10 -10.60 -17.04
N SER A 111 9.63 -11.74 -17.55
CA SER A 111 8.82 -12.70 -16.79
C SER A 111 9.57 -13.25 -15.56
N GLU A 112 10.86 -13.53 -15.69
CA GLU A 112 11.69 -13.97 -14.57
C GLU A 112 11.85 -12.88 -13.52
N LEU A 113 12.08 -11.64 -13.94
CA LEU A 113 12.19 -10.49 -13.03
C LEU A 113 10.87 -10.21 -12.29
N GLU A 114 9.74 -10.32 -12.98
CA GLU A 114 8.42 -10.15 -12.37
C GLU A 114 8.12 -11.26 -11.36
N ALA A 115 8.48 -12.50 -11.68
CA ALA A 115 8.34 -13.61 -10.74
C ALA A 115 9.18 -13.40 -9.48
N ALA A 116 10.44 -12.99 -9.62
CA ALA A 116 11.31 -12.68 -8.51
C ALA A 116 10.77 -11.53 -7.64
N ALA A 117 10.24 -10.48 -8.26
CA ALA A 117 9.61 -9.37 -7.55
C ALA A 117 8.36 -9.82 -6.78
N ARG A 118 7.49 -10.64 -7.38
CA ARG A 118 6.32 -11.19 -6.70
C ARG A 118 6.69 -12.06 -5.51
N ASP A 119 7.70 -12.91 -5.66
CA ASP A 119 8.19 -13.77 -4.58
C ASP A 119 8.72 -12.94 -3.42
N ARG A 120 9.47 -11.88 -3.71
CA ARG A 120 9.96 -10.96 -2.69
C ARG A 120 8.83 -10.23 -1.96
N LEU A 121 7.84 -9.74 -2.69
CA LEU A 121 6.67 -9.06 -2.11
C LEU A 121 5.82 -10.03 -1.28
N ALA A 122 5.71 -11.29 -1.67
CA ALA A 122 4.99 -12.31 -0.92
C ALA A 122 5.71 -12.72 0.39
N ALA A 123 7.03 -12.53 0.45
CA ALA A 123 7.83 -12.79 1.65
C ALA A 123 7.85 -11.62 2.65
N LEU A 124 7.39 -10.43 2.24
CA LEU A 124 7.35 -9.23 3.08
C LEU A 124 5.94 -8.94 3.55
N THR A 125 5.82 -8.57 4.81
CA THR A 125 4.56 -8.12 5.43
C THR A 125 4.61 -6.63 5.74
N LEU A 126 3.44 -6.07 6.02
CA LEU A 126 3.34 -4.68 6.48
C LEU A 126 4.07 -4.47 7.82
N ASP A 127 4.09 -5.49 8.67
CA ASP A 127 4.86 -5.48 9.92
C ASP A 127 6.37 -5.33 9.68
N ASP A 128 6.90 -5.98 8.64
CA ASP A 128 8.31 -5.84 8.25
C ASP A 128 8.65 -4.39 7.88
N LEU A 129 7.75 -3.69 7.19
CA LEU A 129 7.93 -2.27 6.84
C LEU A 129 7.86 -1.36 8.07
N LEU A 130 6.99 -1.65 9.02
CA LEU A 130 6.93 -0.91 10.28
C LEU A 130 8.22 -1.09 11.10
N ARG A 131 8.81 -2.27 11.09
CA ARG A 131 10.12 -2.49 11.70
C ARG A 131 11.23 -1.71 11.01
N ARG A 132 11.18 -1.60 9.68
CA ARG A 132 12.11 -0.74 8.92
C ARG A 132 11.94 0.73 9.27
N ALA A 133 10.70 1.19 9.46
CA ALA A 133 10.41 2.56 9.91
C ALA A 133 11.03 2.83 11.28
N ALA A 134 10.85 1.91 12.23
CA ALA A 134 11.45 2.02 13.55
C ALA A 134 12.99 2.04 13.49
N ALA A 135 13.59 1.18 12.67
CA ALA A 135 15.03 1.14 12.46
C ALA A 135 15.57 2.43 11.82
N ALA A 136 14.74 3.12 11.02
CA ALA A 136 15.05 4.43 10.44
C ALA A 136 14.83 5.60 11.40
N GLY A 137 14.45 5.34 12.66
CA GLY A 137 14.24 6.36 13.68
C GLY A 137 12.85 7.00 13.67
N LEU A 138 11.92 6.49 12.88
CA LEU A 138 10.55 6.98 12.84
C LEU A 138 9.75 6.38 14.00
N ARG A 139 9.17 7.24 14.83
CA ARG A 139 8.36 6.81 15.98
C ARG A 139 6.89 6.97 15.65
N ARG A 140 6.11 5.97 16.02
CA ARG A 140 4.65 6.08 15.97
C ARG A 140 4.20 7.21 16.87
N PRO A 141 3.20 8.02 16.44
CA PRO A 141 2.53 8.94 17.32
C PRO A 141 1.95 8.14 18.49
N THR A 142 2.44 8.38 19.67
CA THR A 142 1.83 7.83 20.90
C THR A 142 0.55 8.60 21.11
N THR A 143 -0.58 7.90 21.06
CA THR A 143 -1.78 8.41 21.69
C THR A 143 -1.56 8.24 23.19
N GLU A 144 -0.79 9.16 23.79
CA GLU A 144 -0.79 9.22 25.24
C GLU A 144 -2.22 9.58 25.65
N PRO A 145 -2.84 8.79 26.54
CA PRO A 145 -4.05 9.26 27.17
C PRO A 145 -3.67 10.57 27.85
N ILE A 146 -4.40 11.64 27.52
CA ILE A 146 -4.25 12.90 28.22
C ILE A 146 -4.65 12.61 29.66
N THR A 147 -3.69 12.30 30.48
CA THR A 147 -3.90 12.17 31.91
C THR A 147 -3.98 13.59 32.42
N PHE A 148 -5.19 14.08 32.59
CA PHE A 148 -5.38 15.30 33.38
C PHE A 148 -5.00 14.93 34.81
N ALA A 149 -3.76 15.23 35.20
CA ALA A 149 -3.40 15.27 36.61
C ALA A 149 -4.14 16.45 37.24
N ILE A 150 -5.08 16.14 38.09
CA ILE A 150 -5.73 17.11 38.97
C ILE A 150 -4.76 17.45 40.10
#